data_35f0e90bc1f0ed1fdeb3e1ec218961c4
#
_entry.id   35f0e90bc1f0ed1fdeb3e1ec218961c4
#
_cell.length_a   1.000
_cell.length_b   1.000
_cell.length_c   1.000
_cell.angle_alpha   90.00
_cell.angle_beta   90.00
_cell.angle_gamma   90.00
#
_symmetry.space_group_name_H-M   'P 1'
#
loop_
_entity.id
_entity.type
_entity.pdbx_description
1 polymer ?
#
loop_
_entity_poly.entity_id
_entity_poly.type
_entity_poly.pdbx_seq_one_letter_code
_entity_poly.pdbx_strand_id
1 'polypeptide(L)'
;VAQSGSERERLWASRRELSYSLKRQAKNKLSEDVVVPRTKMADLLGYCSQLADEHELIIPTYGHAGDGNLHVNFLWNDPDEKLKVDEAIKALFRRVVELRGTLSGEHGIGVLKAPYLGMEQSPELIALQQKIKDVFDPKHILNPGKIFPADAKRFHGAC
;
A
#
# COMPACT_ATOMS: atom_id res chain seq x y z
N VAL A 1 0.53 -21.85 -20.06
CA VAL A 1 1.89 -21.44 -20.47
C VAL A 1 1.83 -21.02 -21.92
N ALA A 2 2.33 -19.85 -22.27
CA ALA A 2 2.38 -19.37 -23.65
C ALA A 2 3.29 -20.26 -24.50
N GLN A 3 2.82 -20.69 -25.66
CA GLN A 3 3.57 -21.55 -26.58
C GLN A 3 4.22 -20.77 -27.75
N SER A 4 3.92 -19.47 -27.87
CA SER A 4 4.47 -18.57 -28.88
C SER A 4 4.73 -17.18 -28.35
N GLY A 5 5.55 -16.39 -29.08
CA GLY A 5 5.80 -14.99 -28.73
C GLY A 5 4.53 -14.13 -28.77
N SER A 6 3.65 -14.38 -29.76
CA SER A 6 2.38 -13.65 -29.87
C SER A 6 1.40 -14.01 -28.76
N GLU A 7 1.37 -15.25 -28.33
CA GLU A 7 0.52 -15.69 -27.22
C GLU A 7 1.01 -15.10 -25.88
N ARG A 8 2.33 -15.09 -25.66
CA ARG A 8 2.94 -14.43 -24.51
C ARG A 8 2.57 -12.94 -24.47
N GLU A 9 2.65 -12.24 -25.60
CA GLU A 9 2.33 -10.81 -25.67
C GLU A 9 0.84 -10.55 -25.37
N ARG A 10 -0.07 -11.39 -25.81
CA ARG A 10 -1.50 -11.30 -25.45
C ARG A 10 -1.73 -11.47 -23.94
N LEU A 11 -1.05 -12.43 -23.30
CA LEU A 11 -1.15 -12.62 -21.86
C LEU A 11 -0.60 -11.40 -21.09
N TRP A 12 0.54 -10.86 -21.54
CA TRP A 12 1.08 -9.64 -20.97
C TRP A 12 0.21 -8.40 -21.19
N ALA A 13 -0.45 -8.30 -22.35
CA ALA A 13 -1.42 -7.23 -22.59
C ALA A 13 -2.56 -7.27 -21.57
N SER A 14 -3.14 -8.44 -21.32
CA SER A 14 -4.18 -8.62 -20.29
C SER A 14 -3.69 -8.21 -18.91
N ARG A 15 -2.43 -8.55 -18.55
CA ARG A 15 -1.83 -8.14 -17.26
C ARG A 15 -1.70 -6.61 -17.16
N ARG A 16 -1.28 -5.94 -18.22
CA ARG A 16 -1.15 -4.47 -18.24
C ARG A 16 -2.48 -3.74 -18.08
N GLU A 17 -3.57 -4.33 -18.59
CA GLU A 17 -4.91 -3.74 -18.52
C GLU A 17 -5.61 -3.88 -17.17
N LEU A 18 -5.11 -4.69 -16.22
CA LEU A 18 -5.77 -4.95 -14.94
C LEU A 18 -6.08 -3.66 -14.18
N SER A 19 -5.09 -2.79 -14.01
CA SER A 19 -5.28 -1.54 -13.25
C SER A 19 -6.28 -0.59 -13.92
N TYR A 20 -6.30 -0.56 -15.27
CA TYR A 20 -7.24 0.28 -16.02
C TYR A 20 -8.66 -0.28 -15.97
N SER A 21 -8.82 -1.61 -15.98
CA SER A 21 -10.14 -2.24 -15.87
C SER A 21 -10.82 -1.90 -14.54
N LEU A 22 -10.07 -1.83 -13.44
CA LEU A 22 -10.58 -1.46 -12.13
C LEU A 22 -11.10 -0.03 -12.07
N LYS A 23 -10.47 0.91 -12.79
CA LYS A 23 -10.94 2.31 -12.86
C LYS A 23 -12.33 2.46 -13.48
N ARG A 24 -12.82 1.44 -14.21
CA ARG A 24 -14.16 1.44 -14.80
C ARG A 24 -15.23 0.91 -13.85
N GLN A 25 -14.84 0.30 -12.73
CA GLN A 25 -15.76 -0.32 -11.78
C GLN A 25 -16.26 0.63 -10.69
N ALA A 26 -15.50 1.70 -10.40
CA ALA A 26 -15.88 2.69 -9.41
C ALA A 26 -15.33 4.07 -9.75
N LYS A 27 -15.98 5.12 -9.21
CA LYS A 27 -15.56 6.51 -9.40
C LYS A 27 -14.22 6.81 -8.72
N ASN A 28 -13.98 6.17 -7.59
CA ASN A 28 -12.78 6.36 -6.77
C ASN A 28 -12.02 5.06 -6.67
N LYS A 29 -10.70 5.16 -6.70
CA LYS A 29 -9.79 4.04 -6.52
C LYS A 29 -8.56 4.51 -5.75
N LEU A 30 -8.19 3.78 -4.71
CA LEU A 30 -6.90 3.91 -4.04
C LEU A 30 -6.21 2.54 -4.08
N SER A 31 -4.93 2.53 -4.42
CA SER A 31 -4.15 1.29 -4.52
C SER A 31 -3.01 1.34 -3.52
N GLU A 32 -3.04 0.42 -2.58
CA GLU A 32 -1.93 0.19 -1.67
C GLU A 32 -1.03 -0.91 -2.20
N ASP A 33 0.25 -0.66 -2.10
CA ASP A 33 1.35 -1.51 -2.52
C ASP A 33 2.04 -2.02 -1.26
N VAL A 34 1.88 -3.30 -0.97
CA VAL A 34 2.41 -3.94 0.24
C VAL A 34 3.17 -5.21 -0.11
N VAL A 35 4.14 -5.59 0.72
CA VAL A 35 4.86 -6.85 0.57
C VAL A 35 4.72 -7.68 1.83
N VAL A 36 4.53 -8.98 1.65
CA VAL A 36 4.63 -9.96 2.72
C VAL A 36 5.55 -11.12 2.29
N PRO A 37 6.12 -11.89 3.23
CA PRO A 37 6.81 -13.12 2.87
C PRO A 37 5.93 -13.98 1.95
N ARG A 38 6.50 -14.55 0.89
CA ARG A 38 5.75 -15.33 -0.12
C ARG A 38 4.83 -16.39 0.48
N THR A 39 5.27 -17.02 1.58
CA THR A 39 4.48 -18.02 2.32
C THR A 39 3.25 -17.42 3.04
N LYS A 40 3.17 -16.09 3.16
CA LYS A 40 2.09 -15.33 3.80
C LYS A 40 1.14 -14.65 2.82
N MET A 41 1.37 -14.78 1.52
CA MET A 41 0.50 -14.16 0.51
C MET A 41 -0.94 -14.67 0.59
N ALA A 42 -1.14 -15.98 0.76
CA ALA A 42 -2.48 -16.56 0.89
C ALA A 42 -3.20 -16.03 2.15
N ASP A 43 -2.48 -15.90 3.27
CA ASP A 43 -3.02 -15.35 4.52
C ASP A 43 -3.48 -13.90 4.32
N LEU A 44 -2.69 -13.09 3.60
CA LEU A 44 -3.04 -11.69 3.32
C LEU A 44 -4.19 -11.57 2.32
N LEU A 45 -4.23 -12.40 1.27
CA LEU A 45 -5.35 -12.41 0.31
C LEU A 45 -6.67 -12.78 0.98
N GLY A 46 -6.66 -13.79 1.87
CA GLY A 46 -7.83 -14.15 2.68
C GLY A 46 -8.30 -12.99 3.57
N TYR A 47 -7.34 -12.28 4.18
CA TYR A 47 -7.65 -11.10 4.98
C TYR A 47 -8.22 -9.94 4.15
N CYS A 48 -7.73 -9.71 2.92
CA CYS A 48 -8.32 -8.71 2.01
C CYS A 48 -9.78 -9.03 1.67
N SER A 49 -10.12 -10.33 1.48
CA SER A 49 -11.51 -10.75 1.28
C SER A 49 -12.37 -10.49 2.52
N GLN A 50 -11.85 -10.80 3.71
CA GLN A 50 -12.54 -10.50 4.97
C GLN A 50 -12.77 -8.99 5.15
N LEU A 51 -11.77 -8.14 4.88
CA LEU A 51 -11.94 -6.68 4.92
C LEU A 51 -12.99 -6.18 3.94
N ALA A 52 -13.07 -6.79 2.74
CA ALA A 52 -14.09 -6.44 1.75
C ALA A 52 -15.49 -6.68 2.29
N ASP A 53 -15.70 -7.83 2.92
CA ASP A 53 -17.01 -8.21 3.52
C ASP A 53 -17.32 -7.34 4.75
N GLU A 54 -16.38 -7.14 5.67
CA GLU A 54 -16.57 -6.37 6.91
C GLU A 54 -16.88 -4.89 6.67
N HIS A 55 -16.26 -4.29 5.67
CA HIS A 55 -16.44 -2.87 5.35
C HIS A 55 -17.42 -2.63 4.19
N GLU A 56 -17.98 -3.69 3.61
CA GLU A 56 -18.85 -3.62 2.41
C GLU A 56 -18.16 -2.86 1.26
N LEU A 57 -16.89 -3.15 1.02
CA LEU A 57 -16.06 -2.54 -0.02
C LEU A 57 -15.68 -3.54 -1.10
N ILE A 58 -15.36 -3.04 -2.29
CA ILE A 58 -14.74 -3.83 -3.35
C ILE A 58 -13.23 -3.68 -3.24
N ILE A 59 -12.53 -4.79 -2.88
CA ILE A 59 -11.07 -4.79 -2.63
C ILE A 59 -10.35 -5.79 -3.56
N PRO A 60 -10.31 -5.57 -4.88
CA PRO A 60 -9.58 -6.45 -5.80
C PRO A 60 -8.08 -6.36 -5.56
N THR A 61 -7.46 -7.52 -5.37
CA THR A 61 -6.03 -7.63 -5.07
C THR A 61 -5.33 -8.45 -6.15
N TYR A 62 -4.21 -7.96 -6.66
CA TYR A 62 -3.31 -8.65 -7.58
C TYR A 62 -1.87 -8.26 -7.29
N GLY A 63 -0.90 -8.96 -7.86
CA GLY A 63 0.49 -8.60 -7.58
C GLY A 63 1.51 -9.54 -8.21
N HIS A 64 2.68 -9.57 -7.61
CA HIS A 64 3.86 -10.29 -8.07
C HIS A 64 4.16 -11.46 -7.12
N ALA A 65 3.76 -12.67 -7.51
CA ALA A 65 3.94 -13.85 -6.65
C ALA A 65 5.42 -14.20 -6.39
N GLY A 66 6.33 -13.69 -7.22
CA GLY A 66 7.76 -13.98 -7.11
C GLY A 66 8.44 -13.31 -5.91
N ASP A 67 7.97 -12.14 -5.53
CA ASP A 67 8.57 -11.30 -4.46
C ASP A 67 7.61 -10.98 -3.31
N GLY A 68 6.35 -11.41 -3.40
CA GLY A 68 5.37 -11.20 -2.33
C GLY A 68 4.69 -9.83 -2.37
N ASN A 69 4.91 -9.06 -3.44
CA ASN A 69 4.29 -7.74 -3.61
C ASN A 69 2.83 -7.86 -4.06
N LEU A 70 1.92 -7.23 -3.32
CA LEU A 70 0.50 -7.20 -3.59
C LEU A 70 0.00 -5.75 -3.72
N HIS A 71 -0.74 -5.49 -4.81
CA HIS A 71 -1.48 -4.25 -5.03
C HIS A 71 -2.91 -4.46 -4.54
N VAL A 72 -3.22 -3.95 -3.36
CA VAL A 72 -4.54 -4.02 -2.74
C VAL A 72 -5.31 -2.77 -3.14
N ASN A 73 -6.36 -2.92 -3.94
CA ASN A 73 -7.10 -1.80 -4.49
C ASN A 73 -8.42 -1.64 -3.74
N PHE A 74 -8.67 -0.45 -3.22
CA PHE A 74 -9.93 -0.07 -2.59
C PHE A 74 -10.74 0.73 -3.60
N LEU A 75 -11.95 0.27 -3.89
CA LEU A 75 -12.86 0.90 -4.85
C LEU A 75 -14.12 1.36 -4.13
N TRP A 76 -14.55 2.60 -4.39
CA TRP A 76 -15.78 3.14 -3.80
C TRP A 76 -16.42 4.19 -4.72
N ASN A 77 -17.71 4.45 -4.52
CA ASN A 77 -18.47 5.40 -5.35
C ASN A 77 -18.94 6.62 -4.57
N ASP A 78 -19.32 6.44 -3.31
CA ASP A 78 -19.86 7.49 -2.45
C ASP A 78 -18.71 8.14 -1.65
N PRO A 79 -18.60 9.48 -1.63
CA PRO A 79 -17.65 10.18 -0.78
C PRO A 79 -17.72 9.80 0.70
N ASP A 80 -18.91 9.45 1.21
CA ASP A 80 -19.11 9.07 2.61
C ASP A 80 -18.46 7.72 2.95
N GLU A 81 -18.17 6.87 1.96
CA GLU A 81 -17.43 5.62 2.13
C GLU A 81 -15.93 5.83 2.43
N LYS A 82 -15.42 7.06 2.25
CA LYS A 82 -13.98 7.34 2.43
C LYS A 82 -13.48 6.99 3.83
N LEU A 83 -14.29 7.18 4.86
CA LEU A 83 -13.93 6.79 6.23
C LEU A 83 -13.79 5.27 6.38
N LYS A 84 -14.70 4.48 5.80
CA LYS A 84 -14.60 3.01 5.77
C LYS A 84 -13.32 2.56 5.05
N VAL A 85 -12.99 3.22 3.93
CA VAL A 85 -11.76 2.94 3.17
C VAL A 85 -10.52 3.22 4.02
N ASP A 86 -10.46 4.33 4.74
CA ASP A 86 -9.31 4.68 5.59
C ASP A 86 -9.15 3.70 6.77
N GLU A 87 -10.25 3.25 7.36
CA GLU A 87 -10.24 2.21 8.40
C GLU A 87 -9.75 0.87 7.86
N ALA A 88 -10.23 0.46 6.69
CA ALA A 88 -9.82 -0.78 6.04
C ALA A 88 -8.32 -0.75 5.65
N ILE A 89 -7.80 0.40 5.15
CA ILE A 89 -6.37 0.58 4.87
C ILE A 89 -5.55 0.47 6.16
N LYS A 90 -6.00 1.09 7.24
CA LYS A 90 -5.32 1.00 8.54
C LYS A 90 -5.28 -0.44 9.05
N ALA A 91 -6.35 -1.19 8.89
CA ALA A 91 -6.42 -2.61 9.25
C ALA A 91 -5.50 -3.46 8.36
N LEU A 92 -5.49 -3.22 7.04
CA LEU A 92 -4.57 -3.85 6.10
C LEU A 92 -3.11 -3.68 6.54
N PHE A 93 -2.69 -2.45 6.84
CA PHE A 93 -1.30 -2.17 7.22
C PHE A 93 -0.90 -2.85 8.54
N ARG A 94 -1.79 -2.90 9.54
CA ARG A 94 -1.55 -3.67 10.76
C ARG A 94 -1.31 -5.14 10.43
N ARG A 95 -2.18 -5.72 9.60
CA ARG A 95 -2.07 -7.13 9.21
C ARG A 95 -0.77 -7.42 8.46
N VAL A 96 -0.36 -6.52 7.57
CA VAL A 96 0.92 -6.62 6.85
C VAL A 96 2.10 -6.69 7.82
N VAL A 97 2.13 -5.80 8.81
CA VAL A 97 3.20 -5.78 9.83
C VAL A 97 3.18 -7.04 10.70
N GLU A 98 2.00 -7.50 11.13
CA GLU A 98 1.85 -8.79 11.85
C GLU A 98 2.39 -9.99 11.07
N LEU A 99 2.22 -9.97 9.75
CA LEU A 99 2.74 -10.97 8.84
C LEU A 99 4.23 -10.81 8.53
N ARG A 100 4.91 -9.85 9.19
CA ARG A 100 6.32 -9.47 8.97
C ARG A 100 6.57 -8.98 7.54
N GLY A 101 5.61 -8.24 7.01
CA GLY A 101 5.68 -7.55 5.75
C GLY A 101 6.14 -6.10 5.88
N THR A 102 6.04 -5.34 4.78
CA THR A 102 6.33 -3.92 4.72
C THR A 102 5.19 -3.16 4.04
N LEU A 103 4.97 -1.93 4.48
CA LEU A 103 3.88 -1.07 4.00
C LEU A 103 4.08 -0.60 2.55
N SER A 104 5.29 -0.71 1.99
CA SER A 104 5.55 -0.33 0.62
C SER A 104 6.54 -1.27 -0.04
N GLY A 105 6.13 -1.86 -1.17
CA GLY A 105 6.98 -2.70 -2.00
C GLY A 105 7.81 -1.87 -2.98
N GLU A 106 7.15 -1.12 -3.84
CA GLU A 106 7.80 -0.38 -4.93
C GLU A 106 7.38 1.09 -5.05
N HIS A 107 6.21 1.50 -4.48
CA HIS A 107 5.69 2.87 -4.62
C HIS A 107 6.32 3.88 -3.65
N GLY A 108 6.93 3.42 -2.56
CA GLY A 108 7.48 4.27 -1.51
C GLY A 108 6.41 4.81 -0.55
N ILE A 109 6.85 5.50 0.47
CA ILE A 109 6.00 6.02 1.56
C ILE A 109 5.29 7.32 1.15
N GLY A 110 6.02 8.26 0.58
CA GLY A 110 5.47 9.54 0.14
C GLY A 110 4.75 10.32 1.25
N VAL A 111 3.56 10.83 0.92
CA VAL A 111 2.65 11.52 1.86
C VAL A 111 1.59 10.57 2.40
N LEU A 112 1.08 9.67 1.55
CA LEU A 112 -0.09 8.85 1.85
C LEU A 112 0.20 7.82 2.95
N LYS A 113 1.37 7.19 2.92
CA LYS A 113 1.78 6.17 3.90
C LYS A 113 2.54 6.73 5.09
N ALA A 114 2.98 7.99 5.04
CA ALA A 114 3.72 8.64 6.13
C ALA A 114 3.03 8.53 7.49
N PRO A 115 1.69 8.67 7.62
CA PRO A 115 1.00 8.52 8.91
C PRO A 115 1.07 7.10 9.51
N TYR A 116 1.37 6.10 8.69
CA TYR A 116 1.41 4.69 9.08
C TYR A 116 2.82 4.16 9.31
N LEU A 117 3.86 4.96 9.01
CA LEU A 117 5.26 4.53 9.11
C LEU A 117 5.63 4.01 10.50
N GLY A 118 5.07 4.61 11.55
CA GLY A 118 5.27 4.17 12.93
C GLY A 118 4.66 2.80 13.28
N MET A 119 3.84 2.20 12.41
CA MET A 119 3.37 0.81 12.59
C MET A 119 4.47 -0.21 12.28
N GLU A 120 5.38 0.13 11.35
CA GLU A 120 6.45 -0.75 10.88
C GLU A 120 7.80 -0.41 11.51
N GLN A 121 8.08 0.87 11.73
CA GLN A 121 9.39 1.36 12.14
C GLN A 121 9.35 1.99 13.52
N SER A 122 10.39 1.75 14.33
CA SER A 122 10.50 2.37 15.64
C SER A 122 10.77 3.88 15.52
N PRO A 123 10.38 4.67 16.55
CA PRO A 123 10.67 6.11 16.58
C PRO A 123 12.16 6.44 16.42
N GLU A 124 13.06 5.59 16.96
CA GLU A 124 14.51 5.76 16.86
C GLU A 124 14.98 5.58 15.41
N LEU A 125 14.44 4.58 14.69
CA LEU A 125 14.76 4.35 13.28
C LEU A 125 14.27 5.52 12.42
N ILE A 126 13.05 5.99 12.63
CA ILE A 126 12.49 7.15 11.93
C ILE A 126 13.36 8.39 12.20
N ALA A 127 13.75 8.62 13.46
CA ALA A 127 14.61 9.74 13.81
C ALA A 127 16.01 9.65 13.17
N LEU A 128 16.56 8.44 13.06
CA LEU A 128 17.83 8.21 12.35
C LEU A 128 17.71 8.53 10.86
N GLN A 129 16.66 8.06 10.20
CA GLN A 129 16.40 8.36 8.78
C GLN A 129 16.24 9.87 8.54
N GLN A 130 15.56 10.57 9.46
CA GLN A 130 15.40 12.02 9.40
C GLN A 130 16.75 12.74 9.50
N LYS A 131 17.63 12.33 10.44
CA LYS A 131 18.99 12.88 10.56
C LYS A 131 19.81 12.67 9.27
N ILE A 132 19.67 11.49 8.62
CA ILE A 132 20.33 11.24 7.33
C ILE A 132 19.82 12.22 6.27
N LYS A 133 18.49 12.43 6.21
CA LYS A 133 17.90 13.43 5.30
C LYS A 133 18.46 14.82 5.57
N ASP A 134 18.58 15.24 6.83
CA ASP A 134 19.06 16.57 7.24
C ASP A 134 20.50 16.83 6.79
N VAL A 135 21.34 15.78 6.70
CA VAL A 135 22.71 15.88 6.17
C VAL A 135 22.71 16.30 4.69
N PHE A 136 21.77 15.78 3.90
CA PHE A 136 21.69 16.08 2.45
C PHE A 136 20.79 17.29 2.15
N ASP A 137 19.90 17.63 3.04
CA ASP A 137 18.92 18.71 2.88
C ASP A 137 18.83 19.59 4.14
N PRO A 138 19.93 20.27 4.51
CA PRO A 138 19.95 21.09 5.74
C PRO A 138 19.03 22.30 5.70
N LYS A 139 18.49 22.64 4.52
CA LYS A 139 17.51 23.74 4.33
C LYS A 139 16.08 23.24 4.24
N HIS A 140 15.84 21.93 4.31
CA HIS A 140 14.52 21.29 4.21
C HIS A 140 13.68 21.72 2.99
N ILE A 141 14.35 21.93 1.85
CA ILE A 141 13.71 22.38 0.59
C ILE A 141 13.41 21.21 -0.36
N LEU A 142 14.00 20.03 -0.13
CA LEU A 142 13.82 18.86 -0.97
C LEU A 142 12.62 18.05 -0.46
N ASN A 143 11.57 17.95 -1.29
CA ASN A 143 10.37 17.18 -0.99
C ASN A 143 9.80 17.44 0.43
N PRO A 144 9.48 18.67 0.79
CA PRO A 144 9.00 18.99 2.13
C PRO A 144 7.71 18.23 2.45
N GLY A 145 7.61 17.68 3.68
CA GLY A 145 6.45 16.93 4.14
C GLY A 145 6.30 15.51 3.57
N LYS A 146 7.25 15.02 2.78
CA LYS A 146 7.29 13.63 2.30
C LYS A 146 8.00 12.75 3.31
N ILE A 147 7.47 11.56 3.56
CA ILE A 147 7.98 10.54 4.49
C ILE A 147 7.96 11.03 5.94
N PHE A 148 8.53 12.19 6.21
CA PHE A 148 8.63 12.83 7.52
C PHE A 148 7.77 14.11 7.52
N PRO A 149 6.49 14.07 7.94
CA PRO A 149 5.65 15.26 8.02
C PRO A 149 6.21 16.23 9.08
N ALA A 150 6.11 17.54 8.81
CA ALA A 150 6.63 18.61 9.66
C ALA A 150 6.09 18.54 11.11
N ASP A 151 4.91 17.96 11.31
CA ASP A 151 4.29 17.72 12.60
C ASP A 151 4.57 16.31 13.11
N ALA A 152 5.81 16.02 13.48
CA ALA A 152 6.23 14.72 14.08
C ALA A 152 5.39 14.31 15.31
N LYS A 153 4.62 15.23 15.90
CA LYS A 153 3.63 14.96 16.96
C LYS A 153 2.47 14.06 16.54
N ARG A 154 2.26 13.84 15.24
CA ARG A 154 1.20 12.95 14.71
C ARG A 154 1.54 11.45 14.76
N PHE A 155 2.82 11.09 14.93
CA PHE A 155 3.22 9.68 15.02
C PHE A 155 2.92 9.02 16.38
N HIS A 156 2.59 9.79 17.41
CA HIS A 156 2.30 9.25 18.75
C HIS A 156 0.85 8.78 18.96
N GLY A 157 0.01 8.79 17.93
CA GLY A 157 -1.43 8.50 18.05
C GLY A 157 -1.95 7.27 17.29
N ALA A 158 -1.09 6.40 16.78
CA ALA A 158 -1.49 5.23 16.00
C ALA A 158 -1.16 3.89 16.71
N CYS A 159 -1.33 3.82 18.03
CA CYS A 159 -1.43 2.57 18.79
C CYS A 159 -2.88 2.23 19.04
#